data_66c4ad6287c2958c56068fafb7a4c0f2
#
_entry.id   66c4ad6287c2958c56068fafb7a4c0f2
#
_cell.length_a   1.000
_cell.length_b   1.000
_cell.length_c   1.000
_cell.angle_alpha   90.00
_cell.angle_beta   90.00
_cell.angle_gamma   90.00
#
_symmetry.space_group_name_H-M   'P 1'
#
loop_
_entity.id
_entity.type
_entity.pdbx_description
1 polymer ?
#
loop_
_entity_poly.entity_id
_entity_poly.type
_entity_poly.pdbx_seq_one_letter_code
_entity_poly.pdbx_strand_id
1 'polypeptide(L)'
;MKRKIRIGIPRGLLYYRDYILWKTFFEGIGCTLILSPPTNKGIIDKGGNISIDESCLPAKIYLGHVKELSQKCDYILVPRICNYGKDNRVCMKFNGIYDVVNNLFEDKILNYDIDYIKGKFELFGFIKMGIKFNKNIFKVLFYYIMGKIKNRKYYLSLVNKQDKILRSNKMKILIVAHPYVVYDEYLCGNIIRYFKDEDIDILYSDRVNRKIAISYAEDFSNTLYFLYSKENIGSSFYYKDCVDGIVFLSSFPCASDSLVNELAIRKLKDVPVINIIIDDSTATSGLMTRLESFVDIIKARRDNG
;
A
#
# COMPACT_ATOMS: atom_id res chain seq x y z
N MET A 1 -27.65 5.92 26.79
CA MET A 1 -26.30 6.13 26.17
C MET A 1 -26.49 6.49 24.69
N LYS A 2 -25.89 7.60 24.19
CA LYS A 2 -25.94 7.91 22.76
C LYS A 2 -25.19 6.81 21.98
N ARG A 3 -25.82 6.27 20.95
CA ARG A 3 -25.19 5.29 20.03
C ARG A 3 -23.91 5.89 19.46
N LYS A 4 -22.78 5.16 19.57
CA LYS A 4 -21.52 5.58 18.96
C LYS A 4 -21.61 5.48 17.44
N ILE A 5 -21.08 6.49 16.74
CA ILE A 5 -21.02 6.52 15.28
C ILE A 5 -20.01 5.46 14.80
N ARG A 6 -20.41 4.64 13.85
CA ARG A 6 -19.60 3.58 13.27
C ARG A 6 -18.97 4.05 11.97
N ILE A 7 -17.64 4.05 11.91
CA ILE A 7 -16.85 4.43 10.73
C ILE A 7 -16.27 3.18 10.10
N GLY A 8 -16.66 2.91 8.86
CA GLY A 8 -16.13 1.83 8.04
C GLY A 8 -14.76 2.16 7.47
N ILE A 9 -13.82 1.24 7.60
CA ILE A 9 -12.46 1.34 7.03
C ILE A 9 -12.27 0.20 6.03
N PRO A 10 -12.25 0.49 4.71
CA PRO A 10 -11.93 -0.50 3.69
C PRO A 10 -10.47 -0.98 3.81
N ARG A 11 -10.25 -2.30 3.83
CA ARG A 11 -8.90 -2.91 3.85
C ARG A 11 -8.28 -2.91 2.45
N GLY A 12 -7.91 -1.72 1.96
CA GLY A 12 -7.28 -1.56 0.66
C GLY A 12 -6.59 -0.22 0.52
N LEU A 13 -5.78 -0.06 -0.49
CA LEU A 13 -5.05 1.16 -0.81
C LEU A 13 -4.30 1.74 0.41
N LEU A 14 -4.71 2.91 0.89
CA LEU A 14 -4.05 3.62 2.00
C LEU A 14 -4.23 2.96 3.37
N TYR A 15 -5.11 1.97 3.52
CA TYR A 15 -5.29 1.24 4.78
C TYR A 15 -3.96 0.75 5.34
N TYR A 16 -3.10 0.18 4.51
CA TYR A 16 -1.82 -0.38 4.93
C TYR A 16 -0.77 0.67 5.34
N ARG A 17 -1.00 1.95 5.01
CA ARG A 17 -0.12 3.07 5.39
C ARG A 17 -0.66 3.89 6.56
N ASP A 18 -1.98 4.12 6.60
CA ASP A 18 -2.57 5.15 7.46
C ASP A 18 -3.54 4.63 8.51
N TYR A 19 -3.73 3.31 8.60
CA TYR A 19 -4.68 2.73 9.54
C TYR A 19 -4.46 3.16 11.00
N ILE A 20 -3.21 3.25 11.46
CA ILE A 20 -2.88 3.67 12.83
C ILE A 20 -3.32 5.11 13.11
N LEU A 21 -3.12 6.01 12.12
CA LEU A 21 -3.62 7.39 12.18
C LEU A 21 -5.15 7.39 12.31
N TRP A 22 -5.84 6.71 11.40
CA TRP A 22 -7.30 6.67 11.37
C TRP A 22 -7.88 6.07 12.65
N LYS A 23 -7.32 4.95 13.11
CA LYS A 23 -7.74 4.31 14.36
C LYS A 23 -7.59 5.26 15.53
N THR A 24 -6.40 5.83 15.73
CA THR A 24 -6.14 6.74 16.86
C THR A 24 -7.07 7.94 16.83
N PHE A 25 -7.30 8.52 15.65
CA PHE A 25 -8.15 9.68 15.49
C PHE A 25 -9.62 9.38 15.80
N PHE A 26 -10.23 8.45 15.08
CA PHE A 26 -11.69 8.21 15.20
C PHE A 26 -12.07 7.62 16.55
N GLU A 27 -11.32 6.66 17.09
CA GLU A 27 -11.57 6.12 18.43
C GLU A 27 -11.39 7.21 19.50
N GLY A 28 -10.36 8.06 19.34
CA GLY A 28 -10.09 9.16 20.26
C GLY A 28 -11.21 10.21 20.32
N ILE A 29 -11.83 10.53 19.20
CA ILE A 29 -12.97 11.46 19.17
C ILE A 29 -14.32 10.81 19.55
N GLY A 30 -14.34 9.49 19.83
CA GLY A 30 -15.50 8.77 20.35
C GLY A 30 -16.29 7.96 19.32
N CYS A 31 -15.76 7.75 18.11
CA CYS A 31 -16.33 6.85 17.10
C CYS A 31 -15.92 5.39 17.34
N THR A 32 -16.62 4.46 16.71
CA THR A 32 -16.27 3.04 16.64
C THR A 32 -15.83 2.71 15.23
N LEU A 33 -14.68 2.03 15.07
CA LEU A 33 -14.22 1.58 13.74
C LEU A 33 -14.78 0.19 13.41
N ILE A 34 -15.23 0.05 12.19
CA ILE A 34 -15.62 -1.22 11.59
C ILE A 34 -14.69 -1.50 10.41
N LEU A 35 -13.85 -2.51 10.54
CA LEU A 35 -13.00 -2.96 9.44
C LEU A 35 -13.80 -3.87 8.51
N SER A 36 -13.56 -3.75 7.20
CA SER A 36 -14.01 -4.80 6.28
C SER A 36 -13.28 -6.12 6.59
N PRO A 37 -13.85 -7.29 6.26
CA PRO A 37 -13.15 -8.56 6.42
C PRO A 37 -11.85 -8.56 5.60
N PRO A 38 -10.93 -9.51 5.81
CA PRO A 38 -9.81 -9.74 4.90
C PRO A 38 -10.29 -9.95 3.46
N THR A 39 -9.46 -9.59 2.48
CA THR A 39 -9.73 -9.83 1.07
C THR A 39 -9.98 -11.31 0.82
N ASN A 40 -10.98 -11.60 0.01
CA ASN A 40 -11.35 -12.93 -0.43
C ASN A 40 -12.08 -12.83 -1.77
N LYS A 41 -12.36 -13.97 -2.41
CA LYS A 41 -13.03 -14.00 -3.73
C LYS A 41 -14.35 -13.22 -3.72
N GLY A 42 -15.16 -13.34 -2.67
CA GLY A 42 -16.42 -12.61 -2.57
C GLY A 42 -16.27 -11.08 -2.49
N ILE A 43 -15.18 -10.57 -1.91
CA ILE A 43 -14.84 -9.13 -1.95
C ILE A 43 -14.45 -8.72 -3.36
N ILE A 44 -13.63 -9.50 -4.05
CA ILE A 44 -13.20 -9.23 -5.43
C ILE A 44 -14.42 -9.20 -6.36
N ASP A 45 -15.29 -10.19 -6.28
CA ASP A 45 -16.50 -10.26 -7.10
C ASP A 45 -17.44 -9.09 -6.86
N LYS A 46 -17.64 -8.68 -5.57
CA LYS A 46 -18.42 -7.48 -5.24
C LYS A 46 -17.83 -6.22 -5.85
N GLY A 47 -16.51 -6.09 -5.88
CA GLY A 47 -15.82 -4.96 -6.47
C GLY A 47 -15.87 -4.98 -7.99
N GLY A 48 -15.69 -6.15 -8.61
CA GLY A 48 -15.82 -6.36 -10.05
C GLY A 48 -17.19 -5.92 -10.57
N ASN A 49 -18.26 -6.32 -9.87
CA ASN A 49 -19.63 -6.00 -10.26
C ASN A 49 -20.00 -4.50 -10.23
N ILE A 50 -19.21 -3.65 -9.57
CA ILE A 50 -19.44 -2.20 -9.45
C ILE A 50 -18.30 -1.36 -10.02
N SER A 51 -17.31 -1.98 -10.61
CA SER A 51 -16.19 -1.32 -11.30
C SER A 51 -16.27 -1.49 -12.81
N ILE A 52 -15.56 -0.64 -13.53
CA ILE A 52 -15.31 -0.86 -14.94
C ILE A 52 -14.27 -1.99 -15.11
N ASP A 53 -14.34 -2.72 -16.20
CA ASP A 53 -13.51 -3.93 -16.44
C ASP A 53 -12.02 -3.60 -16.44
N GLU A 54 -11.61 -2.44 -16.95
CA GLU A 54 -10.23 -1.99 -17.02
C GLU A 54 -9.68 -1.46 -15.67
N SER A 55 -10.47 -1.51 -14.59
CA SER A 55 -9.96 -1.13 -13.27
C SER A 55 -8.91 -2.13 -12.80
N CYS A 56 -7.79 -1.61 -12.28
CA CYS A 56 -6.77 -2.47 -11.69
C CYS A 56 -7.32 -3.24 -10.47
N LEU A 57 -6.81 -4.45 -10.24
CA LEU A 57 -7.26 -5.34 -9.19
C LEU A 57 -7.32 -4.67 -7.79
N PRO A 58 -6.34 -3.85 -7.33
CA PRO A 58 -6.47 -3.15 -6.05
C PRO A 58 -7.65 -2.17 -5.98
N ALA A 59 -8.02 -1.54 -7.10
CA ALA A 59 -9.20 -0.67 -7.13
C ALA A 59 -10.50 -1.48 -7.05
N LYS A 60 -10.58 -2.64 -7.75
CA LYS A 60 -11.70 -3.57 -7.62
C LYS A 60 -11.83 -4.07 -6.18
N ILE A 61 -10.74 -4.53 -5.56
CA ILE A 61 -10.71 -4.95 -4.16
C ILE A 61 -11.22 -3.84 -3.24
N TYR A 62 -10.72 -2.61 -3.41
CA TYR A 62 -11.15 -1.48 -2.59
C TYR A 62 -12.66 -1.21 -2.70
N LEU A 63 -13.21 -1.20 -3.92
CA LEU A 63 -14.64 -1.06 -4.15
C LEU A 63 -15.46 -2.20 -3.51
N GLY A 64 -14.95 -3.42 -3.58
CA GLY A 64 -15.55 -4.58 -2.90
C GLY A 64 -15.63 -4.41 -1.38
N HIS A 65 -14.54 -3.92 -0.76
CA HIS A 65 -14.52 -3.59 0.66
C HIS A 65 -15.50 -2.46 1.03
N VAL A 66 -15.60 -1.42 0.18
CA VAL A 66 -16.58 -0.34 0.37
C VAL A 66 -18.01 -0.90 0.30
N LYS A 67 -18.32 -1.72 -0.69
CA LYS A 67 -19.63 -2.37 -0.85
C LYS A 67 -19.97 -3.23 0.36
N GLU A 68 -19.01 -3.99 0.88
CA GLU A 68 -19.18 -4.82 2.07
C GLU A 68 -19.52 -3.99 3.32
N LEU A 69 -18.92 -2.80 3.46
CA LEU A 69 -19.13 -1.90 4.58
C LEU A 69 -20.41 -1.05 4.47
N SER A 70 -20.94 -0.84 3.28
CA SER A 70 -22.04 0.11 3.03
C SER A 70 -23.29 -0.13 3.84
N GLN A 71 -23.53 -1.38 4.28
CA GLN A 71 -24.67 -1.76 5.12
C GLN A 71 -24.31 -1.92 6.61
N LYS A 72 -23.02 -1.84 6.98
CA LYS A 72 -22.52 -2.16 8.33
C LYS A 72 -22.15 -0.95 9.16
N CYS A 73 -21.96 0.21 8.52
CA CYS A 73 -21.49 1.44 9.16
C CYS A 73 -22.38 2.63 8.85
N ASP A 74 -22.21 3.66 9.66
CA ASP A 74 -22.92 4.92 9.47
C ASP A 74 -22.20 5.78 8.42
N TYR A 75 -20.86 5.70 8.36
CA TYR A 75 -20.00 6.34 7.35
C TYR A 75 -18.86 5.43 6.96
N ILE A 76 -18.31 5.61 5.73
CA ILE A 76 -17.14 4.92 5.21
C ILE A 76 -16.05 5.96 4.90
N LEU A 77 -14.83 5.74 5.38
CA LEU A 77 -13.71 6.61 5.10
C LEU A 77 -13.13 6.32 3.71
N VAL A 78 -13.16 7.32 2.85
CA VAL A 78 -12.61 7.25 1.48
C VAL A 78 -11.73 8.49 1.24
N PRO A 79 -10.43 8.41 1.53
CA PRO A 79 -9.50 9.51 1.27
C PRO A 79 -9.39 9.81 -0.23
N ARG A 80 -9.21 11.10 -0.56
CA ARG A 80 -8.92 11.58 -1.90
C ARG A 80 -7.54 12.20 -1.94
N ILE A 81 -6.61 11.60 -2.66
CA ILE A 81 -5.24 12.10 -2.73
C ILE A 81 -4.86 12.36 -4.19
N CYS A 82 -4.48 13.60 -4.48
CA CYS A 82 -3.99 14.02 -5.80
C CYS A 82 -2.46 14.11 -5.83
N ASN A 83 -1.87 14.79 -4.84
CA ASN A 83 -0.42 15.00 -4.76
C ASN A 83 -0.01 15.48 -3.37
N TYR A 84 1.28 15.29 -3.07
CA TYR A 84 1.99 15.86 -1.91
C TYR A 84 2.97 16.98 -2.35
N GLY A 85 2.67 17.68 -3.44
CA GLY A 85 3.47 18.72 -4.07
C GLY A 85 3.68 18.46 -5.56
N LYS A 86 4.36 19.39 -6.24
CA LYS A 86 4.50 19.42 -7.70
C LYS A 86 5.12 18.12 -8.25
N ASP A 87 6.17 17.61 -7.57
CA ASP A 87 6.94 16.45 -8.03
C ASP A 87 6.54 15.13 -7.32
N ASN A 88 5.48 15.17 -6.49
CA ASN A 88 5.01 14.07 -5.68
C ASN A 88 3.54 13.75 -5.95
N ARG A 89 3.22 13.46 -7.18
CA ARG A 89 1.88 13.04 -7.59
C ARG A 89 1.64 11.58 -7.22
N VAL A 90 0.39 11.19 -7.06
CA VAL A 90 0.01 9.80 -6.84
C VAL A 90 -0.80 9.27 -8.02
N CYS A 91 -0.92 7.95 -8.11
CA CYS A 91 -1.70 7.30 -9.16
C CYS A 91 -3.14 7.85 -9.19
N MET A 92 -3.69 8.03 -10.38
CA MET A 92 -5.04 8.56 -10.61
C MET A 92 -6.14 7.82 -9.85
N LYS A 93 -5.93 6.55 -9.51
CA LYS A 93 -6.90 5.79 -8.71
C LYS A 93 -7.07 6.36 -7.29
N PHE A 94 -6.03 6.89 -6.65
CA PHE A 94 -6.16 7.55 -5.34
C PHE A 94 -6.97 8.86 -5.36
N ASN A 95 -7.05 9.51 -6.53
CA ASN A 95 -7.88 10.69 -6.72
C ASN A 95 -9.30 10.31 -7.14
N GLY A 96 -9.45 9.48 -8.18
CA GLY A 96 -10.73 9.20 -8.82
C GLY A 96 -11.61 8.21 -8.05
N ILE A 97 -11.04 7.31 -7.22
CA ILE A 97 -11.85 6.32 -6.50
C ILE A 97 -12.87 6.96 -5.56
N TYR A 98 -12.56 8.14 -5.03
CA TYR A 98 -13.50 8.91 -4.22
C TYR A 98 -14.76 9.25 -5.02
N ASP A 99 -14.62 9.76 -6.24
CA ASP A 99 -15.75 10.15 -7.07
C ASP A 99 -16.63 8.94 -7.45
N VAL A 100 -15.98 7.80 -7.77
CA VAL A 100 -16.69 6.53 -8.03
C VAL A 100 -17.50 6.10 -6.82
N VAL A 101 -16.86 6.05 -5.63
CA VAL A 101 -17.51 5.64 -4.40
C VAL A 101 -18.62 6.61 -3.99
N ASN A 102 -18.38 7.91 -4.12
CA ASN A 102 -19.36 8.93 -3.76
C ASN A 102 -20.62 8.84 -4.64
N ASN A 103 -20.47 8.58 -5.93
CA ASN A 103 -21.61 8.37 -6.82
C ASN A 103 -22.42 7.11 -6.51
N LEU A 104 -21.77 6.07 -5.93
CA LEU A 104 -22.44 4.81 -5.58
C LEU A 104 -23.07 4.82 -4.17
N PHE A 105 -22.59 5.66 -3.25
CA PHE A 105 -22.91 5.60 -1.82
C PHE A 105 -23.00 6.99 -1.15
N GLU A 106 -23.53 8.01 -1.85
CA GLU A 106 -23.49 9.46 -1.56
C GLU A 106 -23.51 9.86 -0.07
N ASP A 107 -24.55 9.46 0.68
CA ASP A 107 -24.78 9.96 2.05
C ASP A 107 -23.87 9.34 3.11
N LYS A 108 -23.05 8.35 2.75
CA LYS A 108 -22.27 7.56 3.72
C LYS A 108 -20.77 7.82 3.65
N ILE A 109 -20.31 8.75 2.80
CA ILE A 109 -18.89 8.92 2.58
C ILE A 109 -18.31 10.01 3.50
N LEU A 110 -17.22 9.66 4.16
CA LEU A 110 -16.31 10.59 4.80
C LEU A 110 -15.04 10.68 3.98
N ASN A 111 -14.59 11.90 3.73
CA ASN A 111 -13.34 12.12 3.02
C ASN A 111 -12.48 13.19 3.65
N TYR A 112 -11.20 13.12 3.34
CA TYR A 112 -10.27 14.23 3.40
C TYR A 112 -9.51 14.29 2.08
N ASP A 113 -9.21 15.52 1.64
CA ASP A 113 -8.48 15.76 0.42
C ASP A 113 -7.04 16.10 0.72
N ILE A 114 -6.11 15.53 -0.06
CA ILE A 114 -4.71 15.96 -0.11
C ILE A 114 -4.40 16.40 -1.54
N ASP A 115 -4.21 17.71 -1.72
CA ASP A 115 -3.80 18.34 -2.97
C ASP A 115 -3.00 19.59 -2.62
N TYR A 116 -1.70 19.41 -2.35
CA TYR A 116 -0.84 20.51 -1.91
C TYR A 116 -0.69 21.61 -2.94
N ILE A 117 -0.81 21.28 -4.23
CA ILE A 117 -0.79 22.29 -5.31
C ILE A 117 -2.00 23.21 -5.20
N LYS A 118 -3.16 22.69 -4.78
CA LYS A 118 -4.40 23.44 -4.57
C LYS A 118 -4.61 23.90 -3.13
N GLY A 119 -3.60 23.82 -2.26
CA GLY A 119 -3.69 24.21 -0.85
C GLY A 119 -4.58 23.32 0.03
N LYS A 120 -4.90 22.10 -0.40
CA LYS A 120 -5.69 21.16 0.39
C LYS A 120 -4.77 20.27 1.21
N PHE A 121 -4.71 20.52 2.52
CA PHE A 121 -3.89 19.76 3.46
C PHE A 121 -4.72 18.78 4.28
N GLU A 122 -4.15 17.63 4.56
CA GLU A 122 -4.74 16.56 5.37
C GLU A 122 -5.40 17.05 6.66
N LEU A 123 -4.72 17.95 7.38
CA LEU A 123 -5.19 18.52 8.65
C LEU A 123 -6.61 19.11 8.55
N PHE A 124 -6.88 19.89 7.51
CA PHE A 124 -8.19 20.53 7.34
C PHE A 124 -9.30 19.50 7.14
N GLY A 125 -9.02 18.43 6.40
CA GLY A 125 -9.95 17.33 6.24
C GLY A 125 -10.25 16.62 7.55
N PHE A 126 -9.23 16.34 8.36
CA PHE A 126 -9.42 15.75 9.70
C PHE A 126 -10.18 16.66 10.66
N ILE A 127 -9.92 17.98 10.64
CA ILE A 127 -10.69 18.95 11.42
C ILE A 127 -12.16 18.93 10.98
N LYS A 128 -12.44 18.99 9.68
CA LYS A 128 -13.81 18.95 9.13
C LYS A 128 -14.56 17.67 9.57
N MET A 129 -13.94 16.51 9.43
CA MET A 129 -14.52 15.24 9.88
C MET A 129 -14.69 15.20 11.40
N GLY A 130 -13.69 15.70 12.13
CA GLY A 130 -13.70 15.66 13.59
C GLY A 130 -14.81 16.50 14.21
N ILE A 131 -15.01 17.73 13.73
CA ILE A 131 -16.07 18.63 14.21
C ILE A 131 -17.46 18.05 13.95
N LYS A 132 -17.65 17.31 12.86
CA LYS A 132 -18.92 16.63 12.57
C LYS A 132 -19.33 15.66 13.71
N PHE A 133 -18.38 15.05 14.41
CA PHE A 133 -18.64 14.03 15.43
C PHE A 133 -18.32 14.50 16.85
N ASN A 134 -17.42 15.46 17.00
CA ASN A 134 -17.00 15.98 18.29
C ASN A 134 -16.81 17.51 18.22
N LYS A 135 -17.64 18.24 18.98
CA LYS A 135 -17.61 19.71 19.01
C LYS A 135 -16.34 20.30 19.65
N ASN A 136 -15.56 19.49 20.39
CA ASN A 136 -14.35 19.97 21.05
C ASN A 136 -13.17 19.92 20.05
N ILE A 137 -12.85 21.07 19.46
CA ILE A 137 -11.77 21.23 18.48
C ILE A 137 -10.39 20.85 19.05
N PHE A 138 -10.13 21.13 20.32
CA PHE A 138 -8.86 20.79 20.95
C PHE A 138 -8.68 19.26 21.03
N LYS A 139 -9.76 18.54 21.32
CA LYS A 139 -9.78 17.07 21.31
C LYS A 139 -9.53 16.54 19.90
N VAL A 140 -10.15 17.12 18.89
CA VAL A 140 -9.96 16.75 17.47
C VAL A 140 -8.49 16.92 17.06
N LEU A 141 -7.89 18.09 17.33
CA LEU A 141 -6.49 18.38 17.03
C LEU A 141 -5.54 17.47 17.80
N PHE A 142 -5.78 17.24 19.09
CA PHE A 142 -4.98 16.34 19.91
C PHE A 142 -4.91 14.93 19.32
N TYR A 143 -6.06 14.32 18.99
CA TYR A 143 -6.07 12.96 18.45
C TYR A 143 -5.56 12.86 17.02
N TYR A 144 -5.68 13.92 16.22
CA TYR A 144 -5.00 13.98 14.93
C TYR A 144 -3.48 13.97 15.10
N ILE A 145 -2.92 14.83 15.93
CA ILE A 145 -1.48 14.90 16.21
C ILE A 145 -0.98 13.57 16.80
N MET A 146 -1.68 13.02 17.79
CA MET A 146 -1.36 11.71 18.37
C MET A 146 -1.39 10.59 17.34
N GLY A 147 -2.36 10.62 16.43
CA GLY A 147 -2.46 9.68 15.32
C GLY A 147 -1.24 9.75 14.38
N LYS A 148 -0.83 10.96 14.01
CA LYS A 148 0.37 11.17 13.17
C LYS A 148 1.65 10.67 13.88
N ILE A 149 1.80 10.96 15.16
CA ILE A 149 2.96 10.50 15.95
C ILE A 149 2.99 8.97 16.03
N LYS A 150 1.86 8.33 16.35
CA LYS A 150 1.77 6.87 16.45
C LYS A 150 2.02 6.19 15.10
N ASN A 151 1.42 6.72 14.02
CA ASN A 151 1.61 6.19 12.68
C ASN A 151 3.08 6.26 12.25
N ARG A 152 3.74 7.42 12.50
CA ARG A 152 5.17 7.58 12.24
C ARG A 152 6.05 6.65 13.08
N LYS A 153 5.76 6.51 14.38
CA LYS A 153 6.50 5.56 15.26
C LYS A 153 6.36 4.11 14.78
N TYR A 154 5.16 3.72 14.37
CA TYR A 154 4.93 2.40 13.81
C TYR A 154 5.75 2.19 12.54
N TYR A 155 5.69 3.12 11.59
CA TYR A 155 6.49 3.05 10.38
C TYR A 155 8.00 2.94 10.68
N LEU A 156 8.53 3.80 11.55
CA LEU A 156 9.95 3.73 11.95
C LEU A 156 10.30 2.39 12.62
N SER A 157 9.38 1.79 13.35
CA SER A 157 9.60 0.47 13.94
C SER A 157 9.73 -0.63 12.88
N LEU A 158 9.02 -0.50 11.74
CA LEU A 158 9.15 -1.42 10.60
C LEU A 158 10.49 -1.24 9.89
N VAL A 159 10.92 0.00 9.67
CA VAL A 159 12.26 0.30 9.12
C VAL A 159 13.34 -0.29 10.00
N ASN A 160 13.32 -0.01 11.31
CA ASN A 160 14.33 -0.54 12.26
C ASN A 160 14.34 -2.09 12.33
N LYS A 161 13.19 -2.74 12.14
CA LYS A 161 13.14 -4.21 12.04
C LYS A 161 13.82 -4.69 10.77
N GLN A 162 13.60 -4.03 9.66
CA GLN A 162 14.22 -4.36 8.38
C GLN A 162 15.75 -4.16 8.42
N ASP A 163 16.23 -3.09 9.06
CA ASP A 163 17.67 -2.85 9.28
C ASP A 163 18.36 -3.96 10.10
N LYS A 164 17.61 -4.61 11.01
CA LYS A 164 18.11 -5.79 11.73
C LYS A 164 18.20 -7.02 10.81
N ILE A 165 17.22 -7.22 9.95
CA ILE A 165 17.21 -8.30 8.95
C ILE A 165 18.38 -8.17 7.99
N LEU A 166 18.74 -6.96 7.58
CA LEU A 166 19.91 -6.72 6.71
C LEU A 166 21.22 -7.25 7.31
N ARG A 167 21.32 -7.33 8.64
CA ARG A 167 22.53 -7.83 9.34
C ARG A 167 22.54 -9.34 9.52
N SER A 168 21.52 -10.07 9.09
CA SER A 168 21.48 -11.53 9.17
C SER A 168 22.42 -12.14 8.13
N ASN A 169 22.82 -13.40 8.34
CA ASN A 169 23.61 -14.18 7.37
C ASN A 169 22.74 -15.02 6.43
N LYS A 170 21.41 -14.95 6.59
CA LYS A 170 20.46 -15.67 5.75
C LYS A 170 20.42 -15.09 4.34
N MET A 171 19.90 -15.88 3.42
CA MET A 171 19.51 -15.38 2.10
C MET A 171 18.45 -14.29 2.25
N LYS A 172 18.59 -13.20 1.51
CA LYS A 172 17.70 -12.04 1.57
C LYS A 172 17.06 -11.75 0.24
N ILE A 173 15.77 -11.59 0.24
CA ILE A 173 15.01 -11.17 -0.96
C ILE A 173 14.30 -9.86 -0.67
N LEU A 174 14.46 -8.88 -1.58
CA LEU A 174 13.67 -7.66 -1.56
C LEU A 174 12.40 -7.85 -2.38
N ILE A 175 11.24 -7.61 -1.76
CA ILE A 175 9.98 -7.51 -2.47
C ILE A 175 9.68 -6.04 -2.77
N VAL A 176 9.60 -5.72 -4.06
CA VAL A 176 9.29 -4.39 -4.58
C VAL A 176 7.83 -4.37 -5.01
N ALA A 177 6.99 -3.78 -4.16
CA ALA A 177 5.55 -3.74 -4.39
C ALA A 177 4.88 -2.62 -3.59
N HIS A 178 3.70 -2.21 -4.01
CA HIS A 178 2.87 -1.34 -3.19
C HIS A 178 2.35 -2.08 -1.94
N PRO A 179 2.25 -1.41 -0.78
CA PRO A 179 1.75 -2.02 0.47
C PRO A 179 0.41 -2.73 0.32
N TYR A 180 -0.51 -2.19 -0.46
CA TYR A 180 -1.82 -2.78 -0.71
C TYR A 180 -1.80 -4.02 -1.63
N VAL A 181 -0.64 -4.36 -2.18
CA VAL A 181 -0.40 -5.62 -2.90
C VAL A 181 0.30 -6.60 -1.98
N VAL A 182 1.46 -6.21 -1.42
CA VAL A 182 2.33 -7.14 -0.67
C VAL A 182 1.78 -7.53 0.70
N TYR A 183 1.00 -6.67 1.36
CA TYR A 183 0.42 -6.97 2.68
C TYR A 183 -1.01 -7.49 2.61
N ASP A 184 -1.59 -7.61 1.43
CA ASP A 184 -2.85 -8.31 1.25
C ASP A 184 -2.58 -9.83 1.21
N GLU A 185 -3.08 -10.54 2.21
CA GLU A 185 -2.81 -11.97 2.37
C GLU A 185 -3.38 -12.80 1.22
N TYR A 186 -4.52 -12.37 0.65
CA TYR A 186 -5.12 -13.05 -0.51
C TYR A 186 -4.24 -12.93 -1.74
N LEU A 187 -3.63 -11.75 -1.97
CA LEU A 187 -2.79 -11.50 -3.14
C LEU A 187 -1.39 -12.11 -3.01
N CYS A 188 -0.74 -11.93 -1.87
CA CYS A 188 0.68 -12.24 -1.70
C CYS A 188 0.99 -13.26 -0.59
N GLY A 189 -0.01 -13.74 0.13
CA GLY A 189 0.21 -14.66 1.27
C GLY A 189 0.98 -15.93 0.90
N ASN A 190 0.71 -16.50 -0.27
CA ASN A 190 1.43 -17.70 -0.76
C ASN A 190 2.91 -17.40 -1.06
N ILE A 191 3.21 -16.24 -1.69
CA ILE A 191 4.58 -15.82 -2.00
C ILE A 191 5.38 -15.61 -0.70
N ILE A 192 4.78 -14.91 0.25
CA ILE A 192 5.42 -14.64 1.55
C ILE A 192 5.66 -15.91 2.35
N ARG A 193 4.69 -16.85 2.34
CA ARG A 193 4.85 -18.16 2.99
C ARG A 193 5.97 -18.96 2.35
N TYR A 194 5.99 -19.07 1.04
CA TYR A 194 7.03 -19.79 0.31
C TYR A 194 8.44 -19.35 0.74
N PHE A 195 8.75 -18.05 0.71
CA PHE A 195 10.06 -17.55 1.12
C PHE A 195 10.37 -17.83 2.60
N LYS A 196 9.38 -17.79 3.48
CA LYS A 196 9.56 -18.14 4.89
C LYS A 196 9.84 -19.63 5.11
N ASP A 197 9.16 -20.49 4.36
CA ASP A 197 9.34 -21.96 4.42
C ASP A 197 10.72 -22.35 3.89
N GLU A 198 11.29 -21.57 2.94
CA GLU A 198 12.66 -21.68 2.46
C GLU A 198 13.71 -21.03 3.39
N ASP A 199 13.33 -20.57 4.57
CA ASP A 199 14.19 -19.86 5.56
C ASP A 199 14.87 -18.60 4.97
N ILE A 200 14.19 -17.90 4.09
CA ILE A 200 14.66 -16.68 3.42
C ILE A 200 14.15 -15.45 4.13
N ASP A 201 15.03 -14.51 4.42
CA ASP A 201 14.69 -13.22 4.99
C ASP A 201 14.10 -12.30 3.92
N ILE A 202 12.96 -11.69 4.25
CA ILE A 202 12.21 -10.83 3.32
C ILE A 202 12.36 -9.36 3.73
N LEU A 203 12.84 -8.55 2.78
CA LEU A 203 12.81 -7.09 2.85
C LEU A 203 11.67 -6.55 2.00
N TYR A 204 11.18 -5.37 2.35
CA TYR A 204 10.07 -4.72 1.66
C TYR A 204 10.45 -3.32 1.21
N SER A 205 10.11 -2.95 -0.01
CA SER A 205 10.46 -1.64 -0.60
C SER A 205 9.88 -0.44 0.13
N ASP A 206 8.76 -0.59 0.82
CA ASP A 206 8.12 0.49 1.58
C ASP A 206 8.70 0.71 2.98
N ARG A 207 9.67 -0.12 3.41
CA ARG A 207 10.34 -0.03 4.72
C ARG A 207 11.74 0.57 4.61
N VAL A 208 11.87 1.66 3.91
CA VAL A 208 13.11 2.43 3.77
C VAL A 208 12.81 3.90 4.05
N ASN A 209 13.80 4.65 4.50
CA ASN A 209 13.62 6.09 4.64
C ASN A 209 13.21 6.69 3.29
N ARG A 210 12.02 7.31 3.24
CA ARG A 210 11.45 7.87 2.00
C ARG A 210 12.41 8.81 1.27
N LYS A 211 13.17 9.65 2.00
CA LYS A 211 14.13 10.57 1.38
C LYS A 211 15.24 9.82 0.66
N ILE A 212 15.73 8.73 1.25
CA ILE A 212 16.74 7.86 0.64
C ILE A 212 16.16 7.20 -0.62
N ALA A 213 14.98 6.61 -0.54
CA ALA A 213 14.35 5.99 -1.70
C ALA A 213 14.15 7.00 -2.85
N ILE A 214 13.67 8.22 -2.55
CA ILE A 214 13.47 9.24 -3.59
C ILE A 214 14.81 9.64 -4.22
N SER A 215 15.88 9.83 -3.45
CA SER A 215 17.22 10.17 -4.00
C SER A 215 17.69 9.12 -4.98
N TYR A 216 17.65 7.82 -4.62
CA TYR A 216 18.01 6.72 -5.53
C TYR A 216 17.07 6.62 -6.76
N ALA A 217 15.82 7.01 -6.62
CA ALA A 217 14.88 7.05 -7.74
C ALA A 217 15.22 8.18 -8.72
N GLU A 218 15.71 9.32 -8.23
CA GLU A 218 16.17 10.45 -9.06
C GLU A 218 17.46 10.09 -9.83
N ASP A 219 18.37 9.33 -9.22
CA ASP A 219 19.55 8.78 -9.90
C ASP A 219 19.16 7.78 -11.00
N PHE A 220 18.10 7.01 -10.80
CA PHE A 220 17.56 6.12 -11.83
C PHE A 220 16.91 6.91 -12.97
N SER A 221 16.02 7.87 -12.65
CA SER A 221 15.32 8.74 -13.60
C SER A 221 14.68 9.92 -12.90
N ASN A 222 14.98 11.13 -13.38
CA ASN A 222 14.33 12.37 -12.92
C ASN A 222 12.92 12.57 -13.47
N THR A 223 12.44 11.69 -14.35
CA THR A 223 11.10 11.77 -14.98
C THR A 223 10.07 10.84 -14.36
N LEU A 224 10.39 10.09 -13.30
CA LEU A 224 9.40 9.27 -12.61
C LEU A 224 8.28 10.15 -12.04
N TYR A 225 7.05 9.83 -12.43
CA TYR A 225 5.91 10.70 -12.19
C TYR A 225 5.23 10.48 -10.83
N PHE A 226 5.08 9.20 -10.41
CA PHE A 226 4.32 8.85 -9.22
C PHE A 226 5.23 8.63 -8.01
N LEU A 227 4.89 9.27 -6.89
CA LEU A 227 5.62 9.18 -5.62
C LEU A 227 5.83 7.74 -5.15
N TYR A 228 4.79 6.91 -5.19
CA TYR A 228 4.91 5.53 -4.71
C TYR A 228 5.71 4.63 -5.64
N SER A 229 5.74 4.91 -6.94
CA SER A 229 6.66 4.25 -7.87
C SER A 229 8.10 4.71 -7.63
N LYS A 230 8.34 6.02 -7.32
CA LYS A 230 9.66 6.51 -6.88
C LYS A 230 10.15 5.77 -5.63
N GLU A 231 9.28 5.61 -4.62
CA GLU A 231 9.63 4.85 -3.40
C GLU A 231 10.04 3.42 -3.72
N ASN A 232 9.27 2.70 -4.54
CA ASN A 232 9.55 1.32 -4.91
C ASN A 232 10.85 1.18 -5.71
N ILE A 233 11.02 1.96 -6.76
CA ILE A 233 12.20 1.89 -7.62
C ILE A 233 13.45 2.33 -6.86
N GLY A 234 13.40 3.46 -6.16
CA GLY A 234 14.54 3.91 -5.37
C GLY A 234 14.96 2.91 -4.30
N SER A 235 13.99 2.23 -3.67
CA SER A 235 14.30 1.15 -2.72
C SER A 235 15.00 -0.02 -3.40
N SER A 236 14.62 -0.40 -4.62
CA SER A 236 15.27 -1.49 -5.35
C SER A 236 16.74 -1.18 -5.65
N PHE A 237 17.05 0.06 -6.03
CA PHE A 237 18.44 0.50 -6.26
C PHE A 237 19.23 0.69 -4.96
N TYR A 238 18.58 1.13 -3.88
CA TYR A 238 19.22 1.25 -2.56
C TYR A 238 19.65 -0.10 -1.99
N TYR A 239 18.82 -1.14 -2.15
CA TYR A 239 19.08 -2.45 -1.57
C TYR A 239 19.76 -3.45 -2.51
N LYS A 240 19.96 -3.15 -3.79
CA LYS A 240 20.45 -4.10 -4.80
C LYS A 240 21.75 -4.82 -4.41
N ASP A 241 22.65 -4.13 -3.70
CA ASP A 241 23.93 -4.67 -3.26
C ASP A 241 23.89 -5.32 -1.88
N CYS A 242 22.70 -5.33 -1.24
CA CYS A 242 22.48 -5.85 0.13
C CYS A 242 21.57 -7.07 0.15
N VAL A 243 21.06 -7.51 -1.01
CA VAL A 243 20.12 -8.63 -1.13
C VAL A 243 20.58 -9.62 -2.19
N ASP A 244 20.19 -10.87 -2.02
CA ASP A 244 20.55 -11.96 -2.94
C ASP A 244 19.62 -12.02 -4.17
N GLY A 245 18.42 -11.40 -4.08
CA GLY A 245 17.47 -11.33 -5.19
C GLY A 245 16.38 -10.28 -4.98
N ILE A 246 15.75 -9.87 -6.09
CA ILE A 246 14.66 -8.88 -6.09
C ILE A 246 13.43 -9.44 -6.78
N VAL A 247 12.28 -9.32 -6.12
CA VAL A 247 10.97 -9.72 -6.66
C VAL A 247 10.14 -8.48 -6.87
N PHE A 248 9.86 -8.12 -8.12
CA PHE A 248 8.88 -7.09 -8.44
C PHE A 248 7.50 -7.73 -8.49
N LEU A 249 6.56 -7.13 -7.73
CA LEU A 249 5.16 -7.52 -7.74
C LEU A 249 4.31 -6.34 -8.20
N SER A 250 3.55 -6.55 -9.24
CA SER A 250 2.53 -5.59 -9.70
C SER A 250 1.18 -6.28 -9.85
N SER A 251 0.11 -5.51 -9.84
CA SER A 251 -1.24 -6.03 -10.03
C SER A 251 -1.76 -5.71 -11.43
N PHE A 252 -2.44 -6.65 -12.04
CA PHE A 252 -3.06 -6.46 -13.37
C PHE A 252 -4.36 -5.62 -13.27
N PRO A 253 -4.65 -4.77 -14.27
CA PRO A 253 -3.76 -4.13 -15.21
C PRO A 253 -3.21 -2.81 -14.62
N CYS A 254 -1.92 -2.77 -14.23
CA CYS A 254 -1.27 -1.55 -13.80
C CYS A 254 -0.20 -1.14 -14.82
N ALA A 255 -0.57 -0.27 -15.76
CA ALA A 255 0.34 0.16 -16.82
C ALA A 255 1.57 0.91 -16.28
N SER A 256 1.40 1.77 -15.25
CA SER A 256 2.50 2.53 -14.66
C SER A 256 3.54 1.64 -14.00
N ASP A 257 3.12 0.68 -13.18
CA ASP A 257 4.06 -0.23 -12.51
C ASP A 257 4.71 -1.19 -13.50
N SER A 258 3.94 -1.71 -14.47
CA SER A 258 4.49 -2.62 -15.50
C SER A 258 5.61 -1.95 -16.29
N LEU A 259 5.42 -0.69 -16.72
CA LEU A 259 6.43 0.06 -17.46
C LEU A 259 7.65 0.37 -16.59
N VAL A 260 7.44 0.91 -15.39
CA VAL A 260 8.53 1.38 -14.53
C VAL A 260 9.34 0.20 -13.98
N ASN A 261 8.69 -0.90 -13.63
CA ASN A 261 9.35 -2.12 -13.18
C ASN A 261 10.24 -2.69 -14.31
N GLU A 262 9.72 -2.79 -15.54
CA GLU A 262 10.49 -3.28 -16.68
C GLU A 262 11.74 -2.44 -16.96
N LEU A 263 11.62 -1.11 -16.87
CA LEU A 263 12.77 -0.21 -17.02
C LEU A 263 13.81 -0.39 -15.90
N ALA A 264 13.36 -0.61 -14.67
CA ALA A 264 14.24 -0.87 -13.53
C ALA A 264 14.96 -2.21 -13.65
N ILE A 265 14.25 -3.27 -14.04
CA ILE A 265 14.79 -4.62 -14.23
C ILE A 265 15.94 -4.60 -15.25
N ARG A 266 15.78 -3.86 -16.35
CA ARG A 266 16.84 -3.72 -17.38
C ARG A 266 18.12 -3.07 -16.86
N LYS A 267 18.05 -2.27 -15.79
CA LYS A 267 19.20 -1.62 -15.15
C LYS A 267 19.77 -2.41 -13.97
N LEU A 268 19.02 -3.34 -13.39
CA LEU A 268 19.43 -4.20 -12.26
C LEU A 268 20.11 -5.49 -12.78
N LYS A 269 21.32 -5.36 -13.35
CA LYS A 269 22.02 -6.48 -14.00
C LYS A 269 22.81 -7.36 -13.02
N ASP A 270 23.17 -6.83 -11.86
CA ASP A 270 24.10 -7.48 -10.92
C ASP A 270 23.41 -8.35 -9.87
N VAL A 271 22.10 -8.33 -9.81
CA VAL A 271 21.28 -9.10 -8.87
C VAL A 271 20.19 -9.87 -9.63
N PRO A 272 19.90 -11.13 -9.26
CA PRO A 272 18.78 -11.88 -9.83
C PRO A 272 17.46 -11.14 -9.62
N VAL A 273 16.65 -11.02 -10.65
CA VAL A 273 15.35 -10.34 -10.59
C VAL A 273 14.27 -11.21 -11.22
N ILE A 274 13.12 -11.25 -10.56
CA ILE A 274 11.88 -11.82 -11.12
C ILE A 274 10.76 -10.78 -11.10
N ASN A 275 9.98 -10.72 -12.19
CA ASN A 275 8.77 -9.88 -12.26
C ASN A 275 7.53 -10.76 -12.25
N ILE A 276 6.63 -10.51 -11.29
CA ILE A 276 5.38 -11.26 -11.10
C ILE A 276 4.22 -10.29 -11.20
N ILE A 277 3.27 -10.59 -12.08
CA ILE A 277 2.01 -9.86 -12.23
C ILE A 277 0.93 -10.68 -11.55
N ILE A 278 0.25 -10.08 -10.60
CA ILE A 278 -0.84 -10.69 -9.84
C ILE A 278 -2.17 -10.23 -10.42
N ASP A 279 -3.04 -11.18 -10.72
CA ASP A 279 -4.43 -10.95 -11.12
C ASP A 279 -5.40 -11.76 -10.24
N ASP A 280 -6.68 -11.67 -10.51
CA ASP A 280 -7.73 -12.41 -9.80
C ASP A 280 -7.81 -13.90 -10.17
N SER A 281 -7.15 -14.29 -11.26
CA SER A 281 -7.11 -15.65 -11.82
C SER A 281 -5.73 -16.30 -11.71
N THR A 282 -4.75 -15.67 -11.05
CA THR A 282 -3.36 -16.16 -11.02
C THR A 282 -3.29 -17.59 -10.51
N ALA A 283 -2.97 -18.50 -11.42
CA ALA A 283 -2.84 -19.94 -11.12
C ALA A 283 -1.65 -20.16 -10.17
N THR A 284 -1.91 -20.71 -9.00
CA THR A 284 -0.92 -20.86 -7.93
C THR A 284 0.26 -21.74 -8.33
N SER A 285 0.02 -22.81 -9.13
CA SER A 285 1.06 -23.76 -9.54
C SER A 285 2.16 -23.13 -10.40
N GLY A 286 1.81 -22.41 -11.45
CA GLY A 286 2.79 -21.76 -12.32
C GLY A 286 3.58 -20.65 -11.59
N LEU A 287 2.97 -19.97 -10.62
CA LEU A 287 3.64 -19.02 -9.78
C LEU A 287 4.70 -19.67 -8.89
N MET A 288 4.36 -20.81 -8.26
CA MET A 288 5.28 -21.52 -7.35
C MET A 288 6.51 -22.03 -8.12
N THR A 289 6.33 -22.65 -9.28
CA THR A 289 7.47 -23.09 -10.12
C THR A 289 8.42 -21.96 -10.50
N ARG A 290 7.88 -20.77 -10.78
CA ARG A 290 8.71 -19.58 -11.06
C ARG A 290 9.49 -19.12 -9.85
N LEU A 291 8.91 -19.18 -8.64
CA LEU A 291 9.58 -18.83 -7.39
C LEU A 291 10.66 -19.85 -7.06
N GLU A 292 10.39 -21.14 -7.22
CA GLU A 292 11.36 -22.24 -7.05
C GLU A 292 12.57 -22.03 -7.95
N SER A 293 12.36 -21.85 -9.25
CA SER A 293 13.44 -21.60 -10.22
C SER A 293 14.24 -20.32 -9.87
N PHE A 294 13.58 -19.28 -9.37
CA PHE A 294 14.23 -18.06 -8.95
C PHE A 294 15.12 -18.27 -7.72
N VAL A 295 14.66 -19.01 -6.74
CA VAL A 295 15.45 -19.35 -5.54
C VAL A 295 16.63 -20.25 -5.89
N ASP A 296 16.46 -21.21 -6.78
CA ASP A 296 17.56 -22.08 -7.26
C ASP A 296 18.67 -21.28 -7.95
N ILE A 297 18.31 -20.29 -8.78
CA ILE A 297 19.30 -19.38 -9.39
C ILE A 297 20.08 -18.62 -8.32
N ILE A 298 19.43 -18.13 -7.27
CA ILE A 298 20.10 -17.42 -6.19
C ILE A 298 21.02 -18.35 -5.40
N LYS A 299 20.54 -19.56 -5.04
CA LYS A 299 21.36 -20.57 -4.35
C LYS A 299 22.63 -20.90 -5.14
N ALA A 300 22.48 -21.19 -6.44
CA ALA A 300 23.61 -21.49 -7.32
C ALA A 300 24.62 -20.33 -7.43
N ARG A 301 24.17 -19.06 -7.37
CA ARG A 301 25.10 -17.91 -7.35
C ARG A 301 25.86 -17.80 -6.04
N ARG A 302 25.23 -18.07 -4.92
CA ARG A 302 25.89 -18.03 -3.59
C ARG A 302 26.93 -19.12 -3.42
N ASP A 303 26.71 -20.29 -4.01
CA ASP A 303 27.63 -21.42 -3.95
C ASP A 303 28.86 -21.23 -4.83
N ASN A 304 28.76 -20.39 -5.87
CA ASN A 304 29.82 -20.13 -6.86
C ASN A 304 30.56 -18.80 -6.64
N GLY A 305 30.18 -18.00 -5.65
CA GLY A 305 30.80 -16.71 -5.32
C GLY A 305 31.43 -16.70 -3.95
#